data_86b3b94c41001461d77031aea094e4ae
#
_entry.id   86b3b94c41001461d77031aea094e4ae
#
_cell.length_a   1.000
_cell.length_b   1.000
_cell.length_c   1.000
_cell.angle_alpha   90.00
_cell.angle_beta   90.00
_cell.angle_gamma   90.00
#
_symmetry.space_group_name_H-M   'P 1'
#
loop_
_entity.id
_entity.type
_entity.pdbx_description
1 polymer ?
#
loop_
_entity_poly.entity_id
_entity_poly.type
_entity_poly.pdbx_seq_one_letter_code
_entity_poly.pdbx_strand_id
1 'polypeptide(L)'
;MVEAFNHLRIEDNGNYIICYLSNPPTHTLTSSGVSEIHSFLDIVEKRDDLRVLAFTGEGKGVFIKHYEVGELANTAEKNLETKEDQQDPKKLHAFHTMLLRLRDLDPIVIAGINGNTAGGGCEF
;
A
#
# COMPACT_ATOMS: atom_id res chain seq x y z
N MET A 1 20.46 -5.30 2.03
CA MET A 1 19.55 -5.27 3.17
C MET A 1 18.18 -5.70 2.70
N VAL A 2 17.60 -6.65 3.34
CA VAL A 2 16.26 -7.09 2.96
C VAL A 2 15.43 -7.19 4.22
N GLU A 3 14.45 -6.33 4.34
CA GLU A 3 13.41 -6.52 5.32
C GLU A 3 12.45 -7.57 4.78
N ALA A 4 12.07 -8.52 5.62
CA ALA A 4 11.12 -9.55 5.21
C ALA A 4 9.70 -9.01 5.34
N PHE A 5 9.04 -8.84 4.22
CA PHE A 5 7.65 -8.42 4.19
C PHE A 5 6.74 -9.62 3.91
N ASN A 6 5.54 -9.60 4.48
CA ASN A 6 4.55 -10.65 4.25
C ASN A 6 3.67 -10.36 3.05
N HIS A 7 3.48 -9.07 2.73
CA HIS A 7 2.58 -8.63 1.67
C HIS A 7 3.30 -7.99 0.49
N LEU A 8 4.60 -7.84 0.59
CA LEU A 8 5.42 -7.23 -0.47
C LEU A 8 6.56 -8.15 -0.85
N ARG A 9 6.82 -8.25 -2.14
CA ARG A 9 8.03 -8.87 -2.65
C ARG A 9 8.79 -7.80 -3.46
N ILE A 10 10.02 -7.56 -3.09
CA ILE A 10 10.82 -6.47 -3.63
C ILE A 10 11.85 -7.00 -4.62
N GLU A 11 11.85 -6.45 -5.82
CA GLU A 11 12.87 -6.74 -6.81
C GLU A 11 13.67 -5.45 -7.04
N ASP A 12 14.86 -5.40 -6.47
CA ASP A 12 15.72 -4.22 -6.52
C ASP A 12 16.74 -4.38 -7.64
N ASN A 13 16.65 -3.51 -8.62
CA ASN A 13 17.53 -3.54 -9.79
C ASN A 13 18.48 -2.32 -9.85
N GLY A 14 18.75 -1.73 -8.71
CA GLY A 14 19.65 -0.59 -8.61
C GLY A 14 18.90 0.73 -8.77
N ASN A 15 18.74 1.19 -9.99
CA ASN A 15 18.08 2.45 -10.26
C ASN A 15 16.55 2.34 -10.39
N TYR A 16 16.01 1.13 -10.38
CA TYR A 16 14.56 0.93 -10.29
C TYR A 16 14.24 -0.25 -9.39
N ILE A 17 13.07 -0.20 -8.79
CA ILE A 17 12.54 -1.25 -7.93
C ILE A 17 11.15 -1.63 -8.41
N ILE A 18 10.87 -2.93 -8.44
CA ILE A 18 9.51 -3.43 -8.66
C ILE A 18 9.03 -4.01 -7.34
N CYS A 19 7.90 -3.51 -6.86
CA CYS A 19 7.26 -3.98 -5.65
C CYS A 19 6.02 -4.79 -6.03
N TYR A 20 6.03 -6.08 -5.71
CA TYR A 20 4.90 -6.97 -5.98
C TYR A 20 4.01 -7.03 -4.75
N LEU A 21 2.74 -6.69 -4.94
CA LEU A 21 1.75 -6.69 -3.87
C LEU A 21 1.10 -8.07 -3.79
N SER A 22 1.08 -8.65 -2.60
CA SER A 22 0.62 -10.02 -2.41
C SER A 22 -0.19 -10.17 -1.14
N ASN A 23 -1.38 -10.74 -1.26
CA ASN A 23 -2.20 -11.11 -0.11
C ASN A 23 -3.15 -12.24 -0.50
N PRO A 24 -2.59 -13.43 -0.82
CA PRO A 24 -3.46 -14.55 -1.21
C PRO A 24 -4.31 -15.02 -0.03
N PRO A 25 -5.49 -15.60 -0.27
CA PRO A 25 -6.05 -15.83 -1.61
C PRO A 25 -6.85 -14.66 -2.15
N THR A 26 -7.16 -13.66 -1.32
CA THR A 26 -8.10 -12.60 -1.66
C THR A 26 -7.47 -11.46 -2.47
N HIS A 27 -6.17 -11.25 -2.32
CA HIS A 27 -5.44 -10.13 -2.92
C HIS A 27 -6.04 -8.77 -2.58
N THR A 28 -6.53 -8.63 -1.35
CA THR A 28 -7.06 -7.37 -0.84
C THR A 28 -5.95 -6.56 -0.17
N LEU A 29 -6.15 -5.26 -0.08
CA LEU A 29 -5.26 -4.39 0.67
C LEU A 29 -5.75 -4.33 2.12
N THR A 30 -4.84 -4.54 3.06
CA THR A 30 -5.15 -4.58 4.49
C THR A 30 -4.33 -3.54 5.24
N SER A 31 -4.68 -3.31 6.51
CA SER A 31 -3.89 -2.43 7.38
C SER A 31 -2.45 -2.91 7.49
N SER A 32 -2.25 -4.23 7.59
CA SER A 32 -0.91 -4.81 7.63
C SER A 32 -0.13 -4.54 6.36
N GLY A 33 -0.78 -4.69 5.20
CA GLY A 33 -0.15 -4.39 3.93
C GLY A 33 0.22 -2.93 3.79
N VAL A 34 -0.66 -2.03 4.21
CA VAL A 34 -0.39 -0.59 4.21
C VAL A 34 0.79 -0.26 5.13
N SER A 35 0.85 -0.86 6.32
CA SER A 35 1.97 -0.67 7.24
C SER A 35 3.29 -1.13 6.62
N GLU A 36 3.27 -2.26 5.91
CA GLU A 36 4.47 -2.73 5.22
C GLU A 36 4.90 -1.78 4.12
N ILE A 37 3.95 -1.22 3.38
CA ILE A 37 4.26 -0.22 2.35
C ILE A 37 4.91 1.02 2.99
N HIS A 38 4.38 1.49 4.12
CA HIS A 38 5.00 2.61 4.84
C HIS A 38 6.44 2.30 5.24
N SER A 39 6.70 1.10 5.77
CA SER A 39 8.05 0.67 6.13
C SER A 39 8.97 0.62 4.91
N PHE A 40 8.45 0.12 3.80
CA PHE A 40 9.17 0.07 2.55
C PHE A 40 9.50 1.47 2.04
N LEU A 41 8.55 2.40 2.13
CA LEU A 41 8.77 3.79 1.71
C LEU A 41 9.83 4.49 2.56
N ASP A 42 9.94 4.12 3.84
CA ASP A 42 11.02 4.63 4.69
C ASP A 42 12.40 4.27 4.13
N ILE A 43 12.51 3.07 3.56
CA ILE A 43 13.73 2.62 2.90
C ILE A 43 13.96 3.37 1.59
N VAL A 44 12.91 3.49 0.79
CA VAL A 44 12.98 4.15 -0.52
C VAL A 44 13.40 5.62 -0.39
N GLU A 45 12.87 6.32 0.60
CA GLU A 45 13.16 7.73 0.81
C GLU A 45 14.64 8.00 1.11
N LYS A 46 15.37 6.99 1.57
CA LYS A 46 16.79 7.10 1.86
C LYS A 46 17.68 6.79 0.66
N ARG A 47 17.08 6.38 -0.46
CA ARG A 47 17.82 5.99 -1.65
C ARG A 47 18.00 7.19 -2.57
N ASP A 48 19.25 7.55 -2.85
CA ASP A 48 19.58 8.65 -3.78
C ASP A 48 19.68 8.17 -5.23
N ASP A 49 19.90 6.90 -5.42
CA ASP A 49 20.14 6.29 -6.72
C ASP A 49 18.87 5.79 -7.42
N LEU A 50 17.75 5.79 -6.71
CA LEU A 50 16.50 5.23 -7.25
C LEU A 50 15.80 6.25 -8.14
N ARG A 51 15.46 5.81 -9.36
CA ARG A 51 14.80 6.65 -10.37
C ARG A 51 13.35 6.30 -10.56
N VAL A 52 13.01 5.01 -10.42
CA VAL A 52 11.66 4.51 -10.70
C VAL A 52 11.26 3.51 -9.64
N LEU A 53 10.03 3.63 -9.17
CA LEU A 53 9.40 2.67 -8.27
C LEU A 53 8.10 2.20 -8.92
N ALA A 54 8.04 0.92 -9.25
CA ALA A 54 6.86 0.33 -9.86
C ALA A 54 6.15 -0.60 -8.88
N PHE A 55 4.84 -0.53 -8.85
CA PHE A 55 4.00 -1.46 -8.11
C PHE A 55 3.19 -2.30 -9.08
N THR A 56 3.12 -3.59 -8.82
CA THR A 56 2.27 -4.50 -9.59
C THR A 56 1.74 -5.60 -8.67
N GLY A 57 0.79 -6.39 -9.15
CA GLY A 57 0.22 -7.48 -8.36
C GLY A 57 0.98 -8.78 -8.56
N GLU A 58 1.11 -9.56 -7.49
CA GLU A 58 1.71 -10.88 -7.53
C GLU A 58 0.71 -11.92 -8.03
N GLY A 59 -0.60 -11.72 -7.79
CA GLY A 59 -1.62 -12.66 -8.18
C GLY A 59 -1.94 -12.64 -9.66
N LYS A 60 -2.40 -13.77 -10.18
CA LYS A 60 -2.83 -13.85 -11.58
C LYS A 60 -4.15 -13.12 -11.80
N GLY A 61 -4.17 -12.20 -12.75
CA GLY A 61 -5.39 -11.51 -13.14
C GLY A 61 -5.91 -10.50 -12.11
N VAL A 62 -5.12 -10.17 -11.10
CA VAL A 62 -5.53 -9.24 -10.05
C VAL A 62 -4.37 -8.30 -9.72
N PHE A 63 -4.65 -7.01 -9.65
CA PHE A 63 -3.69 -6.03 -9.14
C PHE A 63 -3.87 -5.87 -7.63
N ILE A 64 -4.89 -5.14 -7.20
CA ILE A 64 -5.38 -5.10 -5.82
C ILE A 64 -6.89 -5.23 -5.94
N LYS A 65 -7.46 -6.28 -5.37
CA LYS A 65 -8.89 -6.53 -5.54
C LYS A 65 -9.73 -5.39 -4.97
N HIS A 66 -9.50 -5.05 -3.71
CA HIS A 66 -10.06 -3.89 -3.03
C HIS A 66 -9.44 -3.82 -1.63
N TYR A 67 -9.77 -2.78 -0.87
CA TYR A 67 -9.40 -2.74 0.55
C TYR A 67 -10.26 -3.74 1.31
N GLU A 68 -9.69 -4.38 2.35
CA GLU A 68 -10.40 -5.42 3.10
C GLU A 68 -11.62 -4.85 3.81
N VAL A 69 -12.81 -5.26 3.38
CA VAL A 69 -14.07 -4.75 3.89
C VAL A 69 -14.27 -5.08 5.37
N GLY A 70 -13.84 -6.28 5.78
CA GLY A 70 -13.93 -6.70 7.17
C GLY A 70 -13.21 -5.76 8.13
N GLU A 71 -12.03 -5.29 7.74
CA GLU A 71 -11.29 -4.33 8.55
C GLU A 71 -11.99 -2.98 8.64
N LEU A 72 -12.59 -2.54 7.54
CA LEU A 72 -13.34 -1.28 7.54
C LEU A 72 -14.54 -1.37 8.48
N ALA A 73 -15.24 -2.48 8.46
CA ALA A 73 -16.37 -2.72 9.36
C ALA A 73 -15.93 -2.72 10.81
N ASN A 74 -14.84 -3.40 11.13
CA ASN A 74 -14.31 -3.44 12.49
C ASN A 74 -13.89 -2.07 12.98
N THR A 75 -13.27 -1.29 12.12
CA THR A 75 -12.86 0.08 12.45
C THR A 75 -14.08 0.95 12.74
N ALA A 76 -15.12 0.83 11.93
CA ALA A 76 -16.36 1.57 12.13
C ALA A 76 -17.04 1.21 13.46
N GLU A 77 -17.07 -0.08 13.80
CA GLU A 77 -17.62 -0.52 15.08
C GLU A 77 -16.83 0.02 16.26
N LYS A 78 -15.51 -0.01 16.20
CA LYS A 78 -14.68 0.54 17.26
C LYS A 78 -14.91 2.04 17.42
N ASN A 79 -15.03 2.76 16.34
CA ASN A 79 -15.29 4.19 16.39
C ASN A 79 -16.63 4.50 17.05
N LEU A 80 -17.65 3.69 16.76
CA LEU A 80 -18.96 3.84 17.39
C LEU A 80 -18.92 3.55 18.88
N GLU A 81 -18.15 2.54 19.30
CA GLU A 81 -18.04 2.17 20.70
C GLU A 81 -17.29 3.20 21.54
N THR A 82 -16.23 3.75 21.01
CA THR A 82 -15.37 4.66 21.75
C THR A 82 -15.83 6.09 21.71
N LYS A 83 -16.65 6.45 20.74
CA LYS A 83 -17.06 7.84 20.47
C LYS A 83 -15.87 8.78 20.29
N GLU A 84 -14.70 8.20 20.10
CA GLU A 84 -13.49 8.95 19.78
C GLU A 84 -13.34 9.15 18.29
N ASP A 85 -14.23 8.62 17.57
CA ASP A 85 -14.38 8.81 16.17
C ASP A 85 -14.60 10.25 15.77
N GLN A 86 -14.76 11.09 16.75
CA GLN A 86 -14.81 12.51 16.52
C GLN A 86 -13.52 12.88 15.84
N GLN A 87 -13.50 12.45 14.67
CA GLN A 87 -12.40 12.51 13.77
C GLN A 87 -11.77 13.86 13.82
N ASP A 88 -10.56 13.88 14.31
CA ASP A 88 -9.71 15.01 14.03
C ASP A 88 -9.63 15.07 12.49
N PRO A 89 -10.21 16.09 11.85
CA PRO A 89 -10.20 16.16 10.38
C PRO A 89 -8.79 16.31 9.82
N LYS A 90 -7.80 16.52 10.69
CA LYS A 90 -6.40 16.58 10.29
C LYS A 90 -5.74 15.21 10.32
N LYS A 91 -6.40 14.21 10.90
CA LYS A 91 -5.84 12.88 11.07
C LYS A 91 -6.30 11.98 9.93
N LEU A 92 -5.41 11.74 8.99
CA LEU A 92 -5.71 10.90 7.84
C LEU A 92 -5.52 9.42 8.17
N HIS A 93 -6.36 8.58 7.57
CA HIS A 93 -6.16 7.14 7.61
C HIS A 93 -4.80 6.80 6.99
N ALA A 94 -4.14 5.76 7.51
CA ALA A 94 -2.82 5.34 7.04
C ALA A 94 -2.76 5.10 5.53
N PHE A 95 -3.85 4.59 4.96
CA PHE A 95 -3.94 4.38 3.52
C PHE A 95 -3.81 5.71 2.75
N HIS A 96 -4.52 6.74 3.18
CA HIS A 96 -4.48 8.05 2.52
C HIS A 96 -3.12 8.72 2.70
N THR A 97 -2.52 8.56 3.88
CA THR A 97 -1.16 9.06 4.13
C THR A 97 -0.16 8.37 3.20
N MET A 98 -0.34 7.07 2.98
CA MET A 98 0.48 6.32 2.04
C MET A 98 0.37 6.87 0.63
N LEU A 99 -0.84 7.17 0.16
CA LEU A 99 -1.05 7.73 -1.17
C LEU A 99 -0.35 9.07 -1.34
N LEU A 100 -0.42 9.92 -0.30
CA LEU A 100 0.28 11.21 -0.31
C LEU A 100 1.80 11.03 -0.34
N ARG A 101 2.33 10.07 0.41
CA ARG A 101 3.76 9.76 0.38
C ARG A 101 4.21 9.31 -1.00
N LEU A 102 3.41 8.45 -1.64
CA LEU A 102 3.72 7.99 -3.00
C LEU A 102 3.77 9.14 -4.00
N ARG A 103 2.82 10.06 -3.88
CA ARG A 103 2.76 11.23 -4.74
C ARG A 103 4.00 12.11 -4.60
N ASP A 104 4.52 12.23 -3.38
CA ASP A 104 5.59 13.16 -3.06
C ASP A 104 7.00 12.56 -3.15
N LEU A 105 7.12 11.29 -3.54
CA LEU A 105 8.42 10.64 -3.71
C LEU A 105 9.22 11.26 -4.87
N ASP A 106 10.54 11.31 -4.70
CA ASP A 106 11.45 11.77 -5.77
C ASP A 106 11.45 10.82 -6.97
N PRO A 107 11.52 9.49 -6.80
CA PRO A 107 11.41 8.58 -7.94
C PRO A 107 10.06 8.70 -8.62
N ILE A 108 10.03 8.38 -9.90
CA ILE A 108 8.77 8.25 -10.64
C ILE A 108 8.06 6.99 -10.14
N VAL A 109 6.82 7.12 -9.72
CA VAL A 109 6.02 5.99 -9.24
C VAL A 109 5.08 5.54 -10.35
N ILE A 110 5.12 4.24 -10.65
CA ILE A 110 4.32 3.64 -11.71
C ILE A 110 3.48 2.53 -11.12
N ALA A 111 2.20 2.49 -11.48
CA ALA A 111 1.33 1.36 -11.17
C ALA A 111 1.21 0.48 -12.40
N GLY A 112 1.80 -0.71 -12.34
CA GLY A 112 1.67 -1.71 -13.38
C GLY A 112 0.43 -2.56 -13.12
N ILE A 113 -0.72 -2.08 -13.57
CA ILE A 113 -2.00 -2.75 -13.33
C ILE A 113 -2.08 -3.99 -14.20
N ASN A 114 -1.91 -5.15 -13.59
CA ASN A 114 -1.82 -6.44 -14.29
C ASN A 114 -3.09 -7.29 -14.19
N GLY A 115 -4.20 -6.69 -13.79
CA GLY A 115 -5.45 -7.42 -13.70
C GLY A 115 -6.54 -6.59 -13.01
N ASN A 116 -7.54 -7.30 -12.49
CA ASN A 116 -8.71 -6.66 -11.88
C ASN A 116 -8.34 -5.85 -10.64
N THR A 117 -9.01 -4.73 -10.49
CA THR A 117 -8.85 -3.87 -9.33
C THR A 117 -10.14 -3.09 -9.10
N ALA A 118 -10.40 -2.71 -7.85
CA ALA A 118 -11.60 -1.96 -7.47
C ALA A 118 -11.35 -1.19 -6.16
N GLY A 119 -12.19 -0.21 -5.86
CA GLY A 119 -12.13 0.55 -4.62
C GLY A 119 -10.73 1.06 -4.31
N GLY A 120 -10.21 0.69 -3.13
CA GLY A 120 -8.86 1.09 -2.69
C GLY A 120 -7.77 0.71 -3.67
N GLY A 121 -7.93 -0.39 -4.43
CA GLY A 121 -7.00 -0.76 -5.48
C GLY A 121 -6.97 0.24 -6.62
N CYS A 122 -8.11 0.78 -6.98
CA CYS A 122 -8.20 1.81 -8.02
C CYS A 122 -7.61 3.15 -7.54
N GLU A 123 -7.71 3.42 -6.26
CA GLU A 123 -7.16 4.65 -5.67
C GLU A 123 -5.64 4.59 -5.56
N PHE A 124 -5.09 3.38 -5.47
CA PHE A 124 -3.66 3.17 -5.35
C PHE A 124 -2.92 3.68 -6.59
#